data_0203e028a708c20c5bf4d9166d4936c8
#
_entry.id   0203e028a708c20c5bf4d9166d4936c8
#
_cell.length_a   1.000
_cell.length_b   1.000
_cell.length_c   1.000
_cell.angle_alpha   90.00
_cell.angle_beta   90.00
_cell.angle_gamma   90.00
#
_symmetry.space_group_name_H-M   'P 1'
#
loop_
_entity.id
_entity.type
_entity.pdbx_description
1 polymer ?
#
loop_
_entity_poly.entity_id
_entity_poly.type
_entity_poly.pdbx_seq_one_letter_code
_entity_poly.pdbx_strand_id
1 'polypeptide(L)'
;MRGVLGGLGGLACGKVWKTNSFQAAHRIAHVVLSDRTIARLLEEGRIEIDPYDDSLLQPSSVDVRVDRYFRVFHNNRYPYIDVRENQEELTELVEVDDDRPFVLHPGEFVLGSTLERIRLPDDLVARLDGKSSLGRLGLLIHSTAGFVDPGWDGHVTLELSNVANLPMTIYPGMKIGQISFVQLSEPAQIPYGSDEIGSKYQGQRGPTPSRYWQNFQREPAG
;
A
#
# COMPACT_ATOMS: atom_id res chain seq x y z
N MET A 1 -91.74 -8.13 -9.78
CA MET A 1 -91.89 -8.66 -8.40
C MET A 1 -90.61 -8.53 -7.70
N ARG A 2 -90.54 -7.69 -6.71
CA ARG A 2 -89.88 -7.82 -5.40
C ARG A 2 -88.48 -8.50 -5.44
N GLY A 3 -87.43 -8.02 -4.94
CA GLY A 3 -87.22 -7.02 -3.88
C GLY A 3 -85.92 -7.35 -3.15
N VAL A 4 -85.53 -6.39 -2.42
CA VAL A 4 -84.76 -6.44 -1.17
C VAL A 4 -83.25 -6.26 -1.26
N LEU A 5 -82.94 -5.11 -0.88
CA LEU A 5 -81.83 -4.49 -0.12
C LEU A 5 -80.99 -5.42 0.78
N GLY A 6 -79.72 -5.18 0.84
CA GLY A 6 -78.85 -5.64 1.87
C GLY A 6 -77.48 -4.94 1.78
N GLY A 7 -77.37 -3.78 2.40
CA GLY A 7 -76.06 -3.13 2.58
C GLY A 7 -75.36 -3.68 3.82
N LEU A 8 -74.08 -3.69 3.82
CA LEU A 8 -73.15 -3.79 4.94
C LEU A 8 -71.79 -3.31 4.40
N GLY A 9 -71.31 -2.15 4.72
CA GLY A 9 -70.61 -1.95 5.95
C GLY A 9 -69.13 -2.21 5.69
N GLY A 10 -68.46 -1.28 4.92
CA GLY A 10 -67.04 -1.35 4.72
C GLY A 10 -66.29 -0.91 5.94
N LEU A 11 -65.56 -1.81 6.59
CA LEU A 11 -64.53 -1.50 7.56
C LEU A 11 -63.24 -1.24 6.80
N ALA A 12 -62.84 0.00 6.65
CA ALA A 12 -61.56 0.44 6.21
C ALA A 12 -60.53 0.13 7.31
N CYS A 13 -59.81 -0.97 7.16
CA CYS A 13 -58.64 -1.28 7.98
C CYS A 13 -57.49 -0.47 7.49
N GLY A 14 -57.33 0.74 8.03
CA GLY A 14 -56.14 1.57 7.82
C GLY A 14 -54.91 0.93 8.48
N LYS A 15 -54.13 0.19 7.70
CA LYS A 15 -52.80 -0.19 8.12
C LYS A 15 -51.92 1.05 8.13
N VAL A 16 -51.78 1.66 9.29
CA VAL A 16 -50.72 2.63 9.56
C VAL A 16 -49.40 1.90 9.45
N TRP A 17 -48.71 2.10 8.34
CA TRP A 17 -47.32 1.72 8.22
C TRP A 17 -46.53 2.61 9.16
N LYS A 18 -46.15 2.08 10.33
CA LYS A 18 -45.14 2.70 11.16
C LYS A 18 -43.88 2.76 10.29
N THR A 19 -43.53 3.96 9.87
CA THR A 19 -42.21 4.24 9.35
C THR A 19 -41.21 3.94 10.47
N ASN A 20 -40.68 2.72 10.46
CA ASN A 20 -39.48 2.45 11.20
C ASN A 20 -38.44 3.46 10.68
N SER A 21 -38.03 4.36 11.55
CA SER A 21 -36.80 5.11 11.38
C SER A 21 -35.69 4.09 11.25
N PHE A 22 -35.37 3.72 10.02
CA PHE A 22 -34.07 3.12 9.72
C PHE A 22 -33.04 4.13 10.20
N GLN A 23 -32.54 3.90 11.40
CA GLN A 23 -31.22 4.45 11.76
C GLN A 23 -30.35 4.22 10.54
N ALA A 24 -29.85 5.32 9.99
CA ALA A 24 -28.88 5.27 8.90
C ALA A 24 -27.75 4.35 9.37
N ALA A 25 -27.79 3.10 8.89
CA ALA A 25 -26.65 2.21 9.04
C ALA A 25 -25.49 3.01 8.50
N HIS A 26 -24.50 3.28 9.33
CA HIS A 26 -23.22 3.82 8.88
C HIS A 26 -22.79 2.91 7.73
N ARG A 27 -22.97 3.37 6.51
CA ARG A 27 -22.36 2.72 5.36
C ARG A 27 -20.88 2.86 5.60
N ILE A 28 -20.26 1.76 5.98
CA ILE A 28 -18.82 1.61 5.99
C ILE A 28 -18.42 1.73 4.53
N ALA A 29 -18.15 2.94 4.08
CA ALA A 29 -17.64 3.18 2.75
C ALA A 29 -16.12 3.05 2.87
N HIS A 30 -15.54 1.97 2.32
CA HIS A 30 -14.13 1.94 2.02
C HIS A 30 -13.86 3.05 1.02
N VAL A 31 -13.32 4.17 1.49
CA VAL A 31 -13.18 5.37 0.68
C VAL A 31 -11.71 5.54 0.36
N VAL A 32 -11.40 5.55 -0.94
CA VAL A 32 -10.12 6.04 -1.43
C VAL A 32 -10.09 7.55 -1.20
N LEU A 33 -9.03 8.05 -0.58
CA LEU A 33 -8.92 9.46 -0.23
C LEU A 33 -8.65 10.32 -1.47
N SER A 34 -9.35 11.45 -1.56
CA SER A 34 -9.07 12.47 -2.57
C SER A 34 -7.87 13.34 -2.18
N ASP A 35 -7.32 14.07 -3.14
CA ASP A 35 -6.27 15.06 -2.96
C ASP A 35 -6.53 16.01 -1.78
N ARG A 36 -7.73 16.57 -1.69
CA ARG A 36 -8.12 17.48 -0.60
C ARG A 36 -8.04 16.80 0.78
N THR A 37 -8.46 15.55 0.85
CA THR A 37 -8.42 14.80 2.10
C THR A 37 -6.97 14.44 2.45
N ILE A 38 -6.18 14.04 1.46
CA ILE A 38 -4.75 13.74 1.64
C ILE A 38 -4.00 14.97 2.13
N ALA A 39 -4.17 16.13 1.45
CA ALA A 39 -3.54 17.39 1.86
C ALA A 39 -3.87 17.76 3.30
N ARG A 40 -5.15 17.70 3.68
CA ARG A 40 -5.57 17.96 5.07
C ARG A 40 -4.92 17.02 6.07
N LEU A 41 -4.85 15.72 5.79
CA LEU A 41 -4.25 14.73 6.69
C LEU A 41 -2.73 14.89 6.80
N LEU A 42 -2.05 15.38 5.75
CA LEU A 42 -0.64 15.77 5.79
C LEU A 42 -0.45 17.01 6.67
N GLU A 43 -1.27 18.06 6.50
CA GLU A 43 -1.25 19.28 7.35
C GLU A 43 -1.52 18.96 8.83
N GLU A 44 -2.43 18.03 9.12
CA GLU A 44 -2.76 17.57 10.47
C GLU A 44 -1.69 16.62 11.06
N GLY A 45 -0.68 16.20 10.28
CA GLY A 45 0.35 15.25 10.69
C GLY A 45 -0.18 13.83 10.94
N ARG A 46 -1.37 13.49 10.41
CA ARG A 46 -1.94 12.14 10.48
C ARG A 46 -1.29 11.19 9.49
N ILE A 47 -0.96 11.69 8.31
CA ILE A 47 -0.06 11.04 7.34
C ILE A 47 1.22 11.85 7.34
N GLU A 48 2.36 11.19 7.43
CA GLU A 48 3.66 11.85 7.24
C GLU A 48 4.33 11.27 6.00
N ILE A 49 4.83 12.15 5.15
CA ILE A 49 5.65 11.82 3.97
C ILE A 49 6.84 12.78 4.02
N ASP A 50 8.05 12.26 4.15
CA ASP A 50 9.26 13.06 4.31
C ASP A 50 10.41 12.54 3.43
N PRO A 51 10.93 13.38 2.52
CA PRO A 51 10.55 14.76 2.22
C PRO A 51 9.29 14.84 1.34
N TYR A 52 8.35 15.71 1.69
CA TYR A 52 7.15 15.98 0.91
C TYR A 52 7.30 17.25 0.06
N ASP A 53 6.66 17.22 -1.11
CA ASP A 53 6.54 18.36 -2.03
C ASP A 53 5.12 18.33 -2.63
N ASP A 54 4.44 19.50 -2.63
CA ASP A 54 3.06 19.61 -3.12
C ASP A 54 2.89 19.16 -4.58
N SER A 55 3.95 19.25 -5.40
CA SER A 55 3.94 18.77 -6.79
C SER A 55 3.81 17.24 -6.94
N LEU A 56 3.95 16.50 -5.82
CA LEU A 56 3.74 15.06 -5.77
C LEU A 56 2.26 14.68 -5.61
N LEU A 57 1.41 15.61 -5.13
CA LEU A 57 0.00 15.35 -4.90
C LEU A 57 -0.74 15.13 -6.23
N GLN A 58 -1.50 14.02 -6.28
CA GLN A 58 -2.32 13.62 -7.41
C GLN A 58 -3.79 13.54 -6.97
N PRO A 59 -4.78 13.44 -7.86
CA PRO A 59 -6.21 13.46 -7.50
C PRO A 59 -6.65 12.45 -6.42
N SER A 60 -5.94 11.32 -6.26
CA SER A 60 -6.25 10.28 -5.28
C SER A 60 -5.02 9.53 -4.75
N SER A 61 -3.84 10.12 -4.90
CA SER A 61 -2.57 9.53 -4.47
C SER A 61 -1.49 10.59 -4.31
N VAL A 62 -0.33 10.19 -3.80
CA VAL A 62 0.90 10.97 -3.80
C VAL A 62 1.94 10.21 -4.61
N ASP A 63 2.61 10.89 -5.55
CA ASP A 63 3.76 10.32 -6.25
C ASP A 63 4.90 10.06 -5.26
N VAL A 64 5.60 8.95 -5.44
CA VAL A 64 6.80 8.62 -4.68
C VAL A 64 8.00 8.50 -5.60
N ARG A 65 9.16 8.87 -5.07
CA ARG A 65 10.43 8.88 -5.81
C ARG A 65 11.29 7.70 -5.39
N VAL A 66 12.15 7.22 -6.28
CA VAL A 66 13.15 6.21 -5.94
C VAL A 66 14.36 6.85 -5.28
N ASP A 67 14.87 6.21 -4.23
CA ASP A 67 16.12 6.59 -3.57
C ASP A 67 17.34 6.16 -4.43
N ARG A 68 18.55 6.57 -4.02
CA ARG A 68 19.82 6.24 -4.68
C ARG A 68 20.36 4.86 -4.35
N TYR A 69 19.78 4.17 -3.37
CA TYR A 69 20.26 2.88 -2.88
C TYR A 69 19.50 1.73 -3.54
N PHE A 70 20.27 0.76 -4.05
CA PHE A 70 19.73 -0.45 -4.68
C PHE A 70 20.41 -1.68 -4.10
N ARG A 71 19.66 -2.78 -3.93
CA ARG A 71 20.22 -4.09 -3.60
C ARG A 71 20.20 -4.99 -4.81
N VAL A 72 21.37 -5.40 -5.25
CA VAL A 72 21.59 -6.27 -6.41
C VAL A 72 21.84 -7.70 -5.93
N PHE A 73 21.20 -8.67 -6.57
CA PHE A 73 21.32 -10.08 -6.19
C PHE A 73 22.58 -10.72 -6.74
N HIS A 74 23.24 -11.53 -5.93
CA HIS A 74 24.41 -12.33 -6.29
C HIS A 74 23.98 -13.65 -6.95
N ASN A 75 23.44 -13.59 -8.15
CA ASN A 75 22.88 -14.74 -8.87
C ASN A 75 23.89 -15.87 -9.18
N ASN A 76 25.18 -15.60 -9.10
CA ASN A 76 26.26 -16.56 -9.40
C ASN A 76 26.90 -17.19 -8.15
N ARG A 77 26.52 -16.76 -6.94
CA ARG A 77 27.10 -17.29 -5.69
C ARG A 77 26.28 -18.42 -5.08
N TYR A 78 24.98 -18.46 -5.34
CA TYR A 78 24.07 -19.39 -4.70
C TYR A 78 23.33 -20.21 -5.74
N PRO A 79 23.22 -21.55 -5.56
CA PRO A 79 22.51 -22.43 -6.50
C PRO A 79 20.98 -22.28 -6.40
N TYR A 80 20.47 -21.81 -5.27
CA TYR A 80 19.06 -21.58 -5.00
C TYR A 80 18.91 -20.63 -3.79
N ILE A 81 17.70 -20.12 -3.58
CA ILE A 81 17.33 -19.33 -2.40
C ILE A 81 16.60 -20.25 -1.42
N ASP A 82 17.18 -20.52 -0.24
CA ASP A 82 16.45 -21.17 0.86
C ASP A 82 15.78 -20.08 1.71
N VAL A 83 14.46 -20.03 1.67
CA VAL A 83 13.66 -19.02 2.38
C VAL A 83 13.72 -19.13 3.90
N ARG A 84 14.29 -20.22 4.43
CA ARG A 84 14.49 -20.46 5.87
C ARG A 84 15.80 -19.87 6.38
N GLU A 85 16.72 -19.51 5.49
CA GLU A 85 18.01 -18.94 5.82
C GLU A 85 18.00 -17.41 5.77
N ASN A 86 18.91 -16.76 6.49
CA ASN A 86 19.10 -15.32 6.42
C ASN A 86 19.54 -14.92 5.01
N GLN A 87 18.85 -13.94 4.43
CA GLN A 87 19.04 -13.49 3.06
C GLN A 87 19.95 -12.26 2.92
N GLU A 88 20.61 -11.84 4.00
CA GLU A 88 21.38 -10.58 4.01
C GLU A 88 22.55 -10.61 3.03
N GLU A 89 23.25 -11.74 2.94
CA GLU A 89 24.38 -11.94 2.04
C GLU A 89 23.98 -12.25 0.59
N LEU A 90 22.70 -12.49 0.33
CA LEU A 90 22.18 -12.75 -1.01
C LEU A 90 22.26 -11.52 -1.92
N THR A 91 22.32 -10.34 -1.33
CA THR A 91 22.31 -9.06 -2.04
C THR A 91 23.43 -8.16 -1.60
N GLU A 92 23.91 -7.31 -2.51
CA GLU A 92 24.87 -6.23 -2.27
C GLU A 92 24.16 -4.88 -2.36
N LEU A 93 24.46 -3.97 -1.43
CA LEU A 93 23.99 -2.59 -1.47
C LEU A 93 24.87 -1.77 -2.40
N VAL A 94 24.25 -1.18 -3.41
CA VAL A 94 24.88 -0.28 -4.38
C VAL A 94 24.31 1.11 -4.18
N GLU A 95 25.18 2.11 -4.02
CA GLU A 95 24.83 3.52 -4.02
C GLU A 95 25.11 4.11 -5.41
N VAL A 96 24.18 4.89 -5.92
CA VAL A 96 24.27 5.54 -7.24
C VAL A 96 24.34 7.05 -7.05
N ASP A 97 25.29 7.68 -7.74
CA ASP A 97 25.43 9.14 -7.74
C ASP A 97 24.22 9.81 -8.40
N ASP A 98 23.88 11.03 -7.98
CA ASP A 98 22.67 11.74 -8.46
C ASP A 98 22.69 12.02 -9.98
N ASP A 99 23.88 12.14 -10.58
CA ASP A 99 24.07 12.41 -12.00
C ASP A 99 24.18 11.16 -12.87
N ARG A 100 24.12 9.96 -12.27
CA ARG A 100 24.22 8.67 -12.97
C ARG A 100 22.96 7.83 -12.77
N PRO A 101 22.52 7.11 -13.82
CA PRO A 101 21.43 6.17 -13.65
C PRO A 101 21.91 4.84 -13.09
N PHE A 102 21.06 4.19 -12.31
CA PHE A 102 21.09 2.74 -12.17
C PHE A 102 20.60 2.11 -13.48
N VAL A 103 21.31 1.14 -14.03
CA VAL A 103 20.91 0.45 -15.26
C VAL A 103 20.35 -0.92 -14.90
N LEU A 104 19.04 -1.09 -15.10
CA LEU A 104 18.32 -2.34 -14.85
C LEU A 104 18.20 -3.11 -16.17
N HIS A 105 18.91 -4.26 -16.28
CA HIS A 105 18.90 -5.06 -17.48
C HIS A 105 17.62 -5.90 -17.63
N PRO A 106 17.27 -6.36 -18.86
CA PRO A 106 16.14 -7.25 -19.09
C PRO A 106 16.20 -8.50 -18.21
N GLY A 107 15.09 -8.81 -17.52
CA GLY A 107 14.97 -9.96 -16.64
C GLY A 107 15.65 -9.81 -15.28
N GLU A 108 16.31 -8.70 -14.99
CA GLU A 108 16.86 -8.43 -13.67
C GLU A 108 15.77 -8.06 -12.67
N PHE A 109 16.02 -8.45 -11.42
CA PHE A 109 15.23 -8.10 -10.24
C PHE A 109 16.18 -7.50 -9.20
N VAL A 110 15.83 -6.31 -8.70
CA VAL A 110 16.60 -5.60 -7.67
C VAL A 110 15.66 -4.98 -6.64
N LEU A 111 16.15 -4.76 -5.42
CA LEU A 111 15.41 -4.00 -4.43
C LEU A 111 15.86 -2.55 -4.45
N GLY A 112 14.90 -1.64 -4.56
CA GLY A 112 15.06 -0.22 -4.30
C GLY A 112 14.25 0.17 -3.07
N SER A 113 14.14 1.47 -2.81
CA SER A 113 13.24 2.01 -1.81
C SER A 113 12.65 3.35 -2.27
N THR A 114 11.56 3.75 -1.65
CA THR A 114 11.10 5.13 -1.76
C THR A 114 12.14 6.06 -1.15
N LEU A 115 12.30 7.24 -1.75
CA LEU A 115 13.06 8.34 -1.18
C LEU A 115 12.35 8.86 0.08
N GLU A 116 11.04 8.82 0.06
CA GLU A 116 10.19 9.30 1.14
C GLU A 116 10.06 8.25 2.25
N ARG A 117 10.23 8.70 3.49
CA ARG A 117 9.69 7.99 4.65
C ARG A 117 8.19 8.24 4.71
N ILE A 118 7.44 7.18 4.94
CA ILE A 118 5.97 7.22 5.02
C ILE A 118 5.55 6.71 6.38
N ARG A 119 4.67 7.48 7.06
CA ARG A 119 4.05 7.07 8.31
C ARG A 119 2.53 7.15 8.19
N LEU A 120 1.87 6.09 8.62
CA LEU A 120 0.42 5.93 8.59
C LEU A 120 -0.16 5.85 10.01
N PRO A 121 -1.38 6.41 10.23
CA PRO A 121 -2.15 6.14 11.43
C PRO A 121 -2.70 4.70 11.41
N ASP A 122 -3.35 4.30 12.48
CA ASP A 122 -3.92 2.97 12.69
C ASP A 122 -5.25 2.73 11.94
N ASP A 123 -5.82 3.76 11.34
CA ASP A 123 -7.12 3.71 10.62
C ASP A 123 -7.01 3.91 9.11
N LEU A 124 -5.78 4.04 8.59
CA LEU A 124 -5.51 4.14 7.16
C LEU A 124 -4.58 3.01 6.70
N VAL A 125 -4.93 2.40 5.59
CA VAL A 125 -4.04 1.55 4.81
C VAL A 125 -3.60 2.32 3.57
N ALA A 126 -2.34 2.18 3.17
CA ALA A 126 -1.90 2.70 1.89
C ALA A 126 -1.64 1.59 0.88
N ARG A 127 -1.65 1.95 -0.39
CA ARG A 127 -1.36 1.06 -1.50
C ARG A 127 -0.36 1.71 -2.44
N LEU A 128 0.74 1.00 -2.66
CA LEU A 128 1.76 1.36 -3.62
C LEU A 128 1.39 0.80 -5.00
N ASP A 129 1.39 1.64 -6.01
CA ASP A 129 1.21 1.27 -7.41
C ASP A 129 2.30 1.92 -8.28
N GLY A 130 2.66 1.27 -9.40
CA GLY A 130 3.62 1.82 -10.36
C GLY A 130 3.04 2.98 -11.17
N LYS A 131 3.90 3.83 -11.71
CA LYS A 131 3.50 4.85 -12.68
C LYS A 131 3.18 4.17 -14.01
N SER A 132 1.98 4.38 -14.54
CA SER A 132 1.52 3.77 -15.80
C SER A 132 2.43 4.08 -17.00
N SER A 133 3.09 5.23 -17.01
CA SER A 133 4.06 5.62 -18.03
C SER A 133 5.32 4.75 -18.02
N LEU A 134 5.80 4.35 -16.83
CA LEU A 134 6.94 3.45 -16.68
C LEU A 134 6.53 1.99 -16.90
N GLY A 135 5.34 1.60 -16.45
CA GLY A 135 4.78 0.28 -16.73
C GLY A 135 4.65 -0.02 -18.21
N ARG A 136 4.32 0.99 -19.04
CA ARG A 136 4.28 0.86 -20.52
C ARG A 136 5.66 0.66 -21.14
N LEU A 137 6.73 0.99 -20.44
CA LEU A 137 8.11 0.71 -20.84
C LEU A 137 8.61 -0.65 -20.30
N GLY A 138 7.80 -1.34 -19.45
CA GLY A 138 8.16 -2.63 -18.89
C GLY A 138 8.80 -2.56 -17.51
N LEU A 139 8.71 -1.43 -16.80
CA LEU A 139 9.16 -1.36 -15.41
C LEU A 139 8.04 -1.79 -14.47
N LEU A 140 8.30 -2.82 -13.67
CA LEU A 140 7.52 -3.18 -12.50
C LEU A 140 8.23 -2.63 -11.26
N ILE A 141 7.48 -2.13 -10.27
CA ILE A 141 8.04 -1.58 -9.03
C ILE A 141 7.65 -2.36 -7.77
N HIS A 142 6.68 -3.24 -7.90
CA HIS A 142 6.31 -4.27 -6.93
C HIS A 142 5.65 -5.43 -7.68
N SER A 143 5.81 -6.64 -7.17
CA SER A 143 5.26 -7.84 -7.80
C SER A 143 4.02 -8.36 -7.08
N THR A 144 3.98 -8.31 -5.75
CA THR A 144 2.93 -8.97 -4.96
C THR A 144 2.41 -8.13 -3.80
N ALA A 145 3.24 -7.39 -3.09
CA ALA A 145 2.90 -6.74 -1.82
C ALA A 145 2.72 -5.22 -2.00
N GLY A 146 1.57 -4.82 -2.53
CA GLY A 146 1.24 -3.40 -2.69
C GLY A 146 0.63 -2.72 -1.47
N PHE A 147 0.24 -3.48 -0.43
CA PHE A 147 -0.34 -2.93 0.80
C PHE A 147 0.75 -2.45 1.76
N VAL A 148 0.53 -1.27 2.31
CA VAL A 148 1.30 -0.69 3.43
C VAL A 148 0.33 -0.59 4.60
N ASP A 149 0.56 -1.42 5.61
CA ASP A 149 -0.38 -1.63 6.70
C ASP A 149 -0.56 -0.39 7.60
N PRO A 150 -1.71 -0.25 8.29
CA PRO A 150 -1.94 0.77 9.31
C PRO A 150 -0.89 0.70 10.42
N GLY A 151 -0.37 1.85 10.83
CA GLY A 151 0.72 1.94 11.82
C GLY A 151 2.12 1.84 11.22
N TRP A 152 2.25 1.66 9.89
CA TRP A 152 3.54 1.68 9.22
C TRP A 152 4.32 2.97 9.47
N ASP A 153 5.63 2.83 9.63
CA ASP A 153 6.59 3.91 9.67
C ASP A 153 7.92 3.43 9.04
N GLY A 154 8.35 4.06 7.94
CA GLY A 154 9.59 3.71 7.25
C GLY A 154 9.58 4.03 5.76
N HIS A 155 10.68 3.70 5.09
CA HIS A 155 10.76 3.73 3.63
C HIS A 155 10.14 2.45 3.08
N VAL A 156 9.40 2.54 1.96
CA VAL A 156 8.81 1.35 1.34
C VAL A 156 9.82 0.73 0.39
N THR A 157 10.10 -0.55 0.57
CA THR A 157 10.96 -1.30 -0.37
C THR A 157 10.24 -1.48 -1.69
N LEU A 158 10.95 -1.22 -2.79
CA LEU A 158 10.51 -1.40 -4.16
C LEU A 158 11.11 -2.67 -4.74
N GLU A 159 10.30 -3.51 -5.35
CA GLU A 159 10.69 -4.74 -6.04
C GLU A 159 10.80 -4.45 -7.54
N LEU A 160 11.92 -3.87 -7.95
CA LEU A 160 12.12 -3.38 -9.31
C LEU A 160 12.46 -4.52 -10.26
N SER A 161 11.71 -4.64 -11.35
CA SER A 161 11.95 -5.63 -12.39
C SER A 161 11.74 -5.04 -13.78
N ASN A 162 12.67 -5.35 -14.70
CA ASN A 162 12.59 -4.97 -16.11
C ASN A 162 12.10 -6.17 -16.93
N VAL A 163 10.85 -6.11 -17.37
CA VAL A 163 10.24 -7.13 -18.25
C VAL A 163 10.31 -6.77 -19.74
N ALA A 164 10.95 -5.64 -20.08
CA ALA A 164 11.21 -5.26 -21.46
C ALA A 164 12.46 -5.95 -22.02
N ASN A 165 12.74 -5.76 -23.30
CA ASN A 165 13.89 -6.36 -23.98
C ASN A 165 15.14 -5.45 -24.04
N LEU A 166 15.04 -4.23 -23.51
CA LEU A 166 16.13 -3.26 -23.50
C LEU A 166 16.47 -2.87 -22.05
N PRO A 167 17.74 -2.59 -21.75
CA PRO A 167 18.11 -2.02 -20.45
C PRO A 167 17.38 -0.70 -20.18
N MET A 168 16.99 -0.49 -18.95
CA MET A 168 16.25 0.69 -18.50
C MET A 168 17.08 1.49 -17.51
N THR A 169 17.12 2.80 -17.67
CA THR A 169 17.80 3.71 -16.76
C THR A 169 16.85 4.21 -15.68
N ILE A 170 17.28 4.11 -14.43
CA ILE A 170 16.55 4.58 -13.24
C ILE A 170 17.42 5.64 -12.57
N TYR A 171 16.95 6.88 -12.53
CA TYR A 171 17.67 7.99 -11.91
C TYR A 171 17.20 8.20 -10.45
N PRO A 172 18.11 8.38 -9.49
CA PRO A 172 17.74 8.77 -8.14
C PRO A 172 16.80 9.99 -8.13
N GLY A 173 15.81 9.99 -7.28
CA GLY A 173 14.83 11.08 -7.16
C GLY A 173 13.76 11.13 -8.25
N MET A 174 13.80 10.27 -9.28
CA MET A 174 12.71 10.25 -10.27
C MET A 174 11.41 9.69 -9.66
N LYS A 175 10.27 10.21 -10.11
CA LYS A 175 8.94 9.70 -9.74
C LYS A 175 8.78 8.28 -10.30
N ILE A 176 8.74 7.27 -9.43
CA ILE A 176 8.74 5.86 -9.85
C ILE A 176 7.40 5.17 -9.59
N GLY A 177 6.67 5.59 -8.59
CA GLY A 177 5.40 5.04 -8.17
C GLY A 177 4.44 6.09 -7.65
N GLN A 178 3.33 5.65 -7.13
CA GLN A 178 2.34 6.45 -6.43
C GLN A 178 1.77 5.66 -5.27
N ILE A 179 1.40 6.35 -4.20
CA ILE A 179 0.79 5.75 -3.03
C ILE A 179 -0.61 6.35 -2.83
N SER A 180 -1.61 5.51 -2.79
CA SER A 180 -3.01 5.85 -2.51
C SER A 180 -3.37 5.42 -1.09
N PHE A 181 -4.40 6.06 -0.50
CA PHE A 181 -4.81 5.82 0.88
C PHE A 181 -6.28 5.42 0.91
N VAL A 182 -6.59 4.44 1.75
CA VAL A 182 -7.93 3.91 1.94
C VAL A 182 -8.27 3.93 3.43
N GLN A 183 -9.43 4.52 3.77
CA GLN A 183 -9.93 4.53 5.13
C GLN A 183 -10.39 3.11 5.52
N LEU A 184 -9.94 2.60 6.66
CA LEU A 184 -10.45 1.38 7.24
C LEU A 184 -11.87 1.59 7.80
N SER A 185 -12.61 0.50 7.96
CA SER A 185 -13.95 0.50 8.57
C SER A 185 -13.92 0.97 10.02
N GLU A 186 -12.86 0.67 10.72
CA GLU A 186 -12.50 1.05 12.10
C GLU A 186 -10.99 0.95 12.25
N PRO A 187 -10.36 1.61 13.24
CA PRO A 187 -8.93 1.50 13.48
C PRO A 187 -8.50 0.05 13.71
N ALA A 188 -7.31 -0.30 13.23
CA ALA A 188 -6.72 -1.63 13.47
C ALA A 188 -6.52 -1.84 14.97
N GLN A 189 -6.99 -2.97 15.48
CA GLN A 189 -6.81 -3.32 16.90
C GLN A 189 -5.32 -3.53 17.24
N ILE A 190 -4.57 -4.10 16.32
CA ILE A 190 -3.11 -4.34 16.46
C ILE A 190 -2.44 -3.77 15.21
N PRO A 191 -2.03 -2.49 15.21
CA PRO A 191 -1.37 -1.86 14.08
C PRO A 191 0.00 -2.47 13.81
N TYR A 192 0.50 -2.32 12.58
CA TYR A 192 1.85 -2.70 12.21
C TYR A 192 2.87 -1.98 13.08
N GLY A 193 3.88 -2.70 13.55
CA GLY A 193 4.87 -2.20 14.50
C GLY A 193 4.55 -2.48 15.97
N SER A 194 3.34 -2.99 16.28
CA SER A 194 3.01 -3.47 17.64
C SER A 194 3.80 -4.74 17.96
N ASP A 195 4.14 -4.91 19.24
CA ASP A 195 4.95 -6.05 19.72
C ASP A 195 4.26 -7.39 19.42
N GLU A 196 2.94 -7.43 19.48
CA GLU A 196 2.12 -8.63 19.31
C GLU A 196 2.14 -9.19 17.88
N ILE A 197 2.21 -8.31 16.83
CA ILE A 197 2.14 -8.76 15.44
C ILE A 197 3.48 -9.24 14.90
N GLY A 198 4.58 -8.86 15.56
CA GLY A 198 5.94 -9.23 15.16
C GLY A 198 6.31 -8.72 13.77
N SER A 199 6.04 -7.45 13.53
CA SER A 199 6.38 -6.74 12.31
C SER A 199 7.87 -6.83 12.00
N LYS A 200 8.23 -7.14 10.75
CA LYS A 200 9.63 -7.39 10.36
C LYS A 200 10.35 -6.14 9.86
N TYR A 201 9.60 -5.14 9.38
CA TYR A 201 10.16 -4.04 8.60
C TYR A 201 9.84 -2.65 9.17
N GLN A 202 9.25 -2.58 10.36
CA GLN A 202 8.96 -1.29 11.02
C GLN A 202 10.26 -0.50 11.21
N GLY A 203 10.25 0.79 10.86
CA GLY A 203 11.40 1.67 10.97
C GLY A 203 12.50 1.42 9.95
N GLN A 204 12.26 0.61 8.91
CA GLN A 204 13.30 0.34 7.90
C GLN A 204 13.72 1.61 7.16
N ARG A 205 15.01 1.65 6.81
CA ARG A 205 15.62 2.72 6.01
C ARG A 205 16.30 2.11 4.78
N GLY A 206 15.98 2.69 3.61
CA GLY A 206 16.50 2.16 2.35
C GLY A 206 15.96 0.75 2.01
N PRO A 207 16.47 0.12 0.93
CA PRO A 207 16.04 -1.19 0.49
C PRO A 207 16.50 -2.27 1.49
N THR A 208 15.54 -2.99 2.07
CA THR A 208 15.80 -4.01 3.08
C THR A 208 15.62 -5.40 2.48
N PRO A 209 16.59 -6.35 2.69
CA PRO A 209 16.45 -7.71 2.22
C PRO A 209 15.34 -8.46 2.95
N SER A 210 14.91 -9.60 2.38
CA SER A 210 13.87 -10.42 2.95
C SER A 210 14.24 -10.90 4.36
N ARG A 211 13.29 -10.76 5.28
CA ARG A 211 13.35 -11.32 6.65
C ARG A 211 12.34 -12.47 6.83
N TYR A 212 11.96 -13.12 5.74
CA TYR A 212 10.98 -14.20 5.77
C TYR A 212 11.43 -15.39 6.63
N TRP A 213 12.73 -15.66 6.70
CA TRP A 213 13.37 -16.69 7.53
C TRP A 213 12.99 -16.60 9.02
N GLN A 214 12.68 -15.41 9.54
CA GLN A 214 12.24 -15.23 10.92
C GLN A 214 10.94 -15.97 11.26
N ASN A 215 10.11 -16.30 10.25
CA ASN A 215 8.90 -17.08 10.46
C ASN A 215 9.19 -18.52 10.91
N PHE A 216 10.38 -19.05 10.59
CA PHE A 216 10.82 -20.40 10.98
C PHE A 216 11.53 -20.44 12.34
N GLN A 217 11.85 -19.27 12.90
CA GLN A 217 12.49 -19.15 14.22
C GLN A 217 11.50 -18.88 15.34
N ARG A 218 10.25 -18.52 15.01
CA ARG A 218 9.20 -18.36 16.01
C ARG A 218 8.72 -19.73 16.43
N GLU A 219 8.84 -20.05 17.73
CA GLU A 219 8.15 -21.21 18.29
C GLU A 219 6.64 -21.04 18.01
N PRO A 220 5.93 -22.13 17.64
CA PRO A 220 4.49 -22.08 17.52
C PRO A 220 3.93 -21.60 18.87
N ALA A 221 3.08 -20.56 18.83
CA ALA A 221 2.34 -20.12 20.00
C ALA A 221 1.60 -21.34 20.56
N GLY A 222 2.02 -21.77 21.76
CA GLY A 222 1.46 -22.93 22.46
C GLY A 222 0.02 -22.72 22.88
#